data_6c33b7d1d3ba861e8762dbeb27e34801
#
_entry.id   6c33b7d1d3ba861e8762dbeb27e34801
#
_cell.length_a   1.000
_cell.length_b   1.000
_cell.length_c   1.000
_cell.angle_alpha   90.00
_cell.angle_beta   90.00
_cell.angle_gamma   90.00
#
_symmetry.space_group_name_H-M   'P 1'
#
loop_
_entity.id
_entity.type
_entity.pdbx_description
1 polymer ?
#
loop_
_entity_poly.entity_id
_entity_poly.type
_entity_poly.pdbx_seq_one_letter_code
_entity_poly.pdbx_strand_id
1 'polypeptide(L)'
;YILLNWDILNWCHDNNIPTGPGRGSAAGSLVLYLLGVTKVDPIKYGLFFERFVSKSRARKVEKGGIIYLDGSLLADVDNDIAFDRRKEVIEYIKNRHPERTCRILNLVTLSSKICIKETGKIVSGYSEQDMNEVSDLIPSQYGKVRKLEEAAEESETFNAWSKANKECFDISRKLEGLIKNTGVHASG
;
A
#
# COMPACT_ATOMS: atom_id res chain seq x y z
N TYR A 1 19.98 4.20 -3.03
CA TYR A 1 18.56 4.20 -3.39
C TYR A 1 18.34 4.59 -4.86
N ILE A 2 18.72 5.82 -5.29
CA ILE A 2 18.57 6.28 -6.68
C ILE A 2 19.33 5.38 -7.66
N LEU A 3 20.59 5.05 -7.37
CA LEU A 3 21.42 4.17 -8.21
C LEU A 3 20.85 2.75 -8.30
N LEU A 4 20.18 2.25 -7.26
CA LEU A 4 19.51 0.95 -7.32
C LEU A 4 18.34 0.96 -8.31
N ASN A 5 17.52 2.01 -8.27
CA ASN A 5 16.43 2.18 -9.25
C ASN A 5 16.97 2.31 -10.69
N TRP A 6 18.04 3.07 -10.86
CA TRP A 6 18.72 3.20 -12.15
C TRP A 6 19.23 1.85 -12.66
N ASP A 7 19.92 1.07 -11.83
CA ASP A 7 20.47 -0.25 -12.20
C ASP A 7 19.35 -1.20 -12.68
N ILE A 8 18.24 -1.27 -11.93
CA ILE A 8 17.10 -2.12 -12.28
C ILE A 8 16.45 -1.69 -13.60
N LEU A 9 16.19 -0.39 -13.78
CA LEU A 9 15.52 0.10 -14.98
C LEU A 9 16.42 0.04 -16.22
N ASN A 10 17.71 0.27 -16.03
CA ASN A 10 18.69 0.13 -17.11
C ASN A 10 18.76 -1.33 -17.57
N TRP A 11 18.82 -2.28 -16.64
CA TRP A 11 18.74 -3.70 -16.96
C TRP A 11 17.43 -4.06 -17.70
N CYS A 12 16.29 -3.51 -17.27
CA CYS A 12 15.03 -3.69 -18.00
C CYS A 12 15.13 -3.19 -19.44
N HIS A 13 15.70 -2.00 -19.62
CA HIS A 13 15.89 -1.41 -20.94
C HIS A 13 16.77 -2.29 -21.84
N ASP A 14 17.93 -2.75 -21.32
CA ASP A 14 18.87 -3.59 -22.05
C ASP A 14 18.28 -4.95 -22.46
N ASN A 15 17.28 -5.42 -21.70
CA ASN A 15 16.57 -6.67 -21.97
C ASN A 15 15.23 -6.47 -22.68
N ASN A 16 14.96 -5.28 -23.22
CA ASN A 16 13.71 -4.93 -23.91
C ASN A 16 12.45 -5.20 -23.05
N ILE A 17 12.52 -4.95 -21.74
CA ILE A 17 11.39 -5.05 -20.84
C ILE A 17 10.72 -3.67 -20.76
N PRO A 18 9.44 -3.55 -21.17
CA PRO A 18 8.73 -2.27 -21.08
C PRO A 18 8.61 -1.77 -19.65
N THR A 19 8.92 -0.49 -19.46
CA THR A 19 8.78 0.22 -18.19
C THR A 19 7.93 1.46 -18.35
N GLY A 20 7.20 1.82 -17.28
CA GLY A 20 6.40 3.04 -17.23
C GLY A 20 7.24 4.32 -17.31
N PRO A 21 6.61 5.46 -17.58
CA PRO A 21 7.28 6.76 -17.67
C PRO A 21 7.70 7.32 -16.30
N GLY A 22 7.33 6.68 -15.22
CA GLY A 22 7.41 7.21 -13.85
C GLY A 22 6.10 7.85 -13.40
N ARG A 23 5.86 7.87 -12.12
CA ARG A 23 4.64 8.42 -11.51
C ARG A 23 4.90 9.07 -10.15
N GLY A 24 3.86 9.70 -9.60
CA GLY A 24 3.93 10.32 -8.28
C GLY A 24 4.93 11.47 -8.21
N SER A 25 5.54 11.64 -7.06
CA SER A 25 6.48 12.72 -6.79
C SER A 25 7.84 12.55 -7.51
N ALA A 26 8.21 11.34 -7.86
CA ALA A 26 9.44 11.01 -8.57
C ALA A 26 9.54 11.73 -9.93
N ALA A 27 8.41 11.97 -10.60
CA ALA A 27 8.35 12.70 -11.86
C ALA A 27 8.86 14.15 -11.76
N GLY A 28 8.86 14.75 -10.56
CA GLY A 28 9.40 16.09 -10.30
C GLY A 28 10.94 16.15 -10.19
N SER A 29 11.64 15.01 -10.24
CA SER A 29 13.09 14.96 -10.06
C SER A 29 13.85 15.01 -11.39
N LEU A 30 14.58 16.10 -11.63
CA LEU A 30 15.47 16.23 -12.79
C LEU A 30 16.57 15.16 -12.78
N VAL A 31 17.08 14.78 -11.60
CA VAL A 31 18.11 13.75 -11.47
C VAL A 31 17.59 12.40 -11.93
N LEU A 32 16.37 12.01 -11.54
CA LEU A 32 15.75 10.75 -11.99
C LEU A 32 15.48 10.76 -13.51
N TYR A 33 15.10 11.91 -14.05
CA TYR A 33 14.91 12.08 -15.48
C TYR A 33 16.23 11.93 -16.25
N LEU A 34 17.30 12.60 -15.83
CA LEU A 34 18.62 12.52 -16.47
C LEU A 34 19.24 11.11 -16.38
N LEU A 35 18.92 10.36 -15.33
CA LEU A 35 19.32 8.96 -15.18
C LEU A 35 18.42 8.00 -15.98
N GLY A 36 17.36 8.46 -16.63
CA GLY A 36 16.41 7.60 -17.34
C GLY A 36 15.49 6.77 -16.44
N VAL A 37 15.48 7.05 -15.13
CA VAL A 37 14.57 6.41 -14.16
C VAL A 37 13.13 6.88 -14.38
N THR A 38 12.94 8.15 -14.70
CA THR A 38 11.67 8.69 -15.20
C THR A 38 11.84 9.18 -16.63
N LYS A 39 10.74 9.16 -17.40
CA LYS A 39 10.70 9.65 -18.79
C LYS A 39 9.96 10.99 -18.92
N VAL A 40 9.60 11.57 -17.79
CA VAL A 40 8.89 12.85 -17.71
C VAL A 40 9.89 13.96 -17.44
N ASP A 41 10.03 14.91 -18.36
CA ASP A 41 10.88 16.09 -18.19
C ASP A 41 10.22 17.08 -17.21
N PRO A 42 10.74 17.23 -15.98
CA PRO A 42 10.12 18.07 -14.97
C PRO A 42 10.18 19.55 -15.31
N ILE A 43 11.17 19.98 -16.11
CA ILE A 43 11.32 21.37 -16.52
C ILE A 43 10.25 21.70 -17.56
N LYS A 44 10.10 20.86 -18.58
CA LYS A 44 9.10 21.01 -19.63
C LYS A 44 7.67 21.10 -19.08
N TYR A 45 7.36 20.35 -18.05
CA TYR A 45 6.02 20.31 -17.45
C TYR A 45 5.88 21.18 -16.19
N GLY A 46 6.88 21.96 -15.82
CA GLY A 46 6.85 22.85 -14.67
C GLY A 46 6.60 22.15 -13.34
N LEU A 47 7.17 20.94 -13.16
CA LEU A 47 6.96 20.15 -11.97
C LEU A 47 7.88 20.61 -10.82
N PHE A 48 7.32 20.63 -9.60
CA PHE A 48 8.05 21.08 -8.43
C PHE A 48 8.89 19.94 -7.81
N PHE A 49 10.20 20.14 -7.72
CA PHE A 49 11.14 19.22 -7.10
C PHE A 49 10.84 19.00 -5.60
N GLU A 50 10.34 20.02 -4.92
CA GLU A 50 10.01 19.97 -3.48
C GLU A 50 8.93 18.94 -3.15
N ARG A 51 8.14 18.50 -4.12
CA ARG A 51 7.21 17.37 -3.95
C ARG A 51 7.93 16.03 -3.83
N PHE A 52 9.09 15.89 -4.46
CA PHE A 52 9.93 14.69 -4.37
C PHE A 52 10.82 14.74 -3.13
N VAL A 53 11.62 15.80 -2.96
CA VAL A 53 12.47 15.99 -1.78
C VAL A 53 12.37 17.43 -1.31
N SER A 54 11.95 17.63 -0.07
CA SER A 54 11.94 18.94 0.59
C SER A 54 12.98 19.00 1.71
N LYS A 55 13.40 20.20 2.10
CA LYS A 55 14.32 20.40 3.24
C LYS A 55 13.77 19.80 4.54
N SER A 56 12.47 19.79 4.73
CA SER A 56 11.82 19.19 5.90
C SER A 56 11.89 17.65 5.91
N ARG A 57 11.98 17.02 4.74
CA ARG A 57 12.13 15.57 4.58
C ARG A 57 13.58 15.10 4.58
N ALA A 58 14.52 15.97 4.20
CA ALA A 58 15.95 15.68 4.19
C ALA A 58 16.58 16.08 5.54
N ARG A 59 16.21 15.38 6.61
CA ARG A 59 16.77 15.63 7.94
C ARG A 59 18.23 15.20 8.00
N LYS A 60 19.07 16.06 8.54
CA LYS A 60 20.48 15.78 8.80
C LYS A 60 20.62 15.20 10.20
N VAL A 61 21.37 14.11 10.30
CA VAL A 61 21.75 13.50 11.58
C VAL A 61 23.27 13.46 11.63
N GLU A 62 23.88 14.09 12.62
CA GLU A 62 25.32 14.06 12.82
C GLU A 62 25.69 12.94 13.79
N LYS A 63 26.60 12.07 13.37
CA LYS A 63 27.18 11.00 14.20
C LYS A 63 28.68 10.94 13.97
N GLY A 64 29.47 11.15 15.04
CA GLY A 64 30.93 11.06 14.98
C GLY A 64 31.57 12.04 13.99
N GLY A 65 31.03 13.25 13.83
CA GLY A 65 31.54 14.29 12.92
C GLY A 65 31.15 14.05 11.44
N ILE A 66 30.36 13.02 11.16
CA ILE A 66 29.85 12.72 9.79
C ILE A 66 28.37 13.08 9.74
N ILE A 67 27.98 13.82 8.70
CA ILE A 67 26.59 14.19 8.45
C ILE A 67 25.94 13.10 7.61
N TYR A 68 24.91 12.48 8.16
CA TYR A 68 24.05 11.53 7.47
C TYR A 68 22.73 12.22 7.10
N LEU A 69 22.15 11.81 5.98
CA LEU A 69 20.75 12.12 5.66
C LEU A 69 19.87 11.01 6.20
N ASP A 70 18.86 11.37 6.98
CA ASP A 70 17.82 10.43 7.39
C ASP A 70 16.97 10.08 6.18
N GLY A 71 17.11 8.84 5.70
CA GLY A 71 16.39 8.32 4.54
C GLY A 71 14.93 7.92 4.80
N SER A 72 14.48 7.94 6.07
CA SER A 72 13.15 7.48 6.47
C SER A 72 11.99 8.32 5.88
N LEU A 73 12.28 9.57 5.51
CA LEU A 73 11.32 10.51 4.94
C LEU A 73 11.56 10.82 3.46
N LEU A 74 12.49 10.12 2.81
CA LEU A 74 12.68 10.26 1.36
C LEU A 74 11.45 9.72 0.63
N ALA A 75 11.10 10.38 -0.48
CA ALA A 75 10.02 9.92 -1.33
C ALA A 75 10.37 8.57 -1.96
N ASP A 76 9.38 7.73 -2.10
CA ASP A 76 9.44 6.50 -2.85
C ASP A 76 9.55 6.76 -4.36
N VAL A 77 10.17 5.82 -5.06
CA VAL A 77 10.21 5.78 -6.52
C VAL A 77 9.48 4.52 -6.97
N ASP A 78 8.30 4.73 -7.52
CA ASP A 78 7.48 3.65 -8.05
C ASP A 78 7.90 3.34 -9.51
N ASN A 79 8.28 2.11 -9.76
CA ASN A 79 8.64 1.62 -11.09
C ASN A 79 7.56 0.68 -11.62
N ASP A 80 6.88 1.07 -12.68
CA ASP A 80 5.95 0.20 -13.38
C ASP A 80 6.73 -0.67 -14.39
N ILE A 81 6.53 -1.97 -14.33
CA ILE A 81 7.23 -2.96 -15.17
C ILE A 81 6.19 -3.87 -15.81
N ALA A 82 6.42 -4.29 -17.06
CA ALA A 82 5.55 -5.22 -17.76
C ALA A 82 5.28 -6.48 -16.93
N PHE A 83 4.01 -6.79 -16.71
CA PHE A 83 3.56 -7.83 -15.78
C PHE A 83 4.07 -9.22 -16.16
N ASP A 84 4.05 -9.55 -17.44
CA ASP A 84 4.51 -10.83 -18.02
C ASP A 84 6.00 -11.08 -17.81
N ARG A 85 6.80 -10.01 -17.77
CA ARG A 85 8.26 -10.05 -17.60
C ARG A 85 8.74 -9.77 -16.17
N ARG A 86 7.81 -9.49 -15.23
CA ARG A 86 8.13 -9.12 -13.84
C ARG A 86 9.00 -10.15 -13.11
N LYS A 87 8.80 -11.44 -13.37
CA LYS A 87 9.58 -12.50 -12.72
C LYS A 87 11.08 -12.41 -13.06
N GLU A 88 11.42 -12.08 -14.27
CA GLU A 88 12.80 -11.93 -14.72
C GLU A 88 13.50 -10.78 -13.97
N VAL A 89 12.81 -9.67 -13.77
CA VAL A 89 13.34 -8.53 -13.02
C VAL A 89 13.58 -8.90 -11.55
N ILE A 90 12.66 -9.65 -10.93
CA ILE A 90 12.83 -10.13 -9.56
C ILE A 90 14.04 -11.08 -9.44
N GLU A 91 14.24 -11.95 -10.41
CA GLU A 91 15.40 -12.84 -10.44
C GLU A 91 16.71 -12.07 -10.66
N TYR A 92 16.71 -11.07 -11.55
CA TYR A 92 17.85 -10.18 -11.70
C TYR A 92 18.24 -9.53 -10.37
N ILE A 93 17.28 -8.95 -9.66
CA ILE A 93 17.52 -8.29 -8.34
C ILE A 93 18.08 -9.29 -7.33
N LYS A 94 17.54 -10.51 -7.26
CA LYS A 94 18.02 -11.57 -6.36
C LYS A 94 19.45 -11.98 -6.66
N ASN A 95 19.77 -12.15 -7.95
CA ASN A 95 21.11 -12.55 -8.39
C ASN A 95 22.12 -11.42 -8.18
N ARG A 96 21.70 -10.17 -8.37
CA ARG A 96 22.52 -8.98 -8.15
C ARG A 96 22.83 -8.72 -6.69
N HIS A 97 21.90 -9.05 -5.81
CA HIS A 97 21.99 -8.82 -4.36
C HIS A 97 21.62 -10.09 -3.57
N PRO A 98 22.43 -11.17 -3.66
CA PRO A 98 22.15 -12.41 -2.98
C PRO A 98 22.07 -12.20 -1.48
N GLU A 99 21.12 -12.86 -0.83
CA GLU A 99 20.85 -12.79 0.62
C GLU A 99 20.48 -11.40 1.17
N ARG A 100 20.34 -10.39 0.30
CA ARG A 100 19.96 -9.01 0.67
C ARG A 100 18.61 -8.59 0.09
N THR A 101 17.87 -9.53 -0.46
CA THR A 101 16.55 -9.28 -1.02
C THR A 101 15.50 -10.07 -0.27
N CYS A 102 14.36 -9.45 -0.04
CA CYS A 102 13.19 -10.11 0.51
C CYS A 102 11.93 -9.55 -0.16
N ARG A 103 10.81 -10.25 0.01
CA ARG A 103 9.51 -9.74 -0.40
C ARG A 103 8.75 -9.27 0.82
N ILE A 104 8.03 -8.16 0.67
CA ILE A 104 7.26 -7.59 1.76
C ILE A 104 6.06 -8.50 2.05
N LEU A 105 5.95 -8.94 3.31
CA LEU A 105 4.79 -9.65 3.81
C LEU A 105 3.62 -8.68 3.94
N ASN A 106 2.47 -9.07 3.39
CA ASN A 106 1.22 -8.36 3.59
C ASN A 106 0.32 -9.15 4.56
N LEU A 107 -0.15 -8.46 5.60
CA LEU A 107 -1.10 -9.03 6.57
C LEU A 107 -2.49 -8.56 6.19
N VAL A 108 -3.34 -9.48 5.76
CA VAL A 108 -4.74 -9.22 5.48
C VAL A 108 -5.53 -9.38 6.77
N THR A 109 -6.07 -8.28 7.28
CA THR A 109 -6.88 -8.27 8.50
C THR A 109 -8.37 -8.36 8.20
N LEU A 110 -9.12 -8.88 9.16
CA LEU A 110 -10.57 -8.91 9.12
C LEU A 110 -11.12 -7.48 9.33
N SER A 111 -11.69 -6.91 8.29
CA SER A 111 -12.38 -5.62 8.38
C SER A 111 -13.78 -5.78 8.99
N SER A 112 -14.36 -4.71 9.51
CA SER A 112 -15.72 -4.64 10.08
C SER A 112 -16.75 -5.32 9.18
N LYS A 113 -16.77 -4.96 7.87
CA LYS A 113 -17.70 -5.54 6.89
C LYS A 113 -17.49 -7.06 6.71
N ILE A 114 -16.25 -7.52 6.68
CA ILE A 114 -15.95 -8.96 6.56
C ILE A 114 -16.38 -9.70 7.83
N CYS A 115 -16.08 -9.15 9.01
CA CYS A 115 -16.46 -9.77 10.27
C CYS A 115 -17.97 -9.98 10.36
N ILE A 116 -18.77 -8.95 10.11
CA ILE A 116 -20.23 -9.04 10.16
C ILE A 116 -20.77 -10.06 9.16
N LYS A 117 -20.23 -10.08 7.92
CA LYS A 117 -20.68 -11.03 6.90
C LYS A 117 -20.41 -12.47 7.30
N GLU A 118 -19.19 -12.77 7.71
CA GLU A 118 -18.81 -14.15 8.03
C GLU A 118 -19.51 -14.62 9.32
N THR A 119 -19.56 -13.79 10.36
CA THR A 119 -20.25 -14.17 11.61
C THR A 119 -21.74 -14.30 11.43
N GLY A 120 -22.39 -13.42 10.68
CA GLY A 120 -23.82 -13.53 10.40
C GLY A 120 -24.21 -14.80 9.67
N LYS A 121 -23.39 -15.23 8.71
CA LYS A 121 -23.61 -16.49 7.99
C LYS A 121 -23.41 -17.71 8.90
N ILE A 122 -22.35 -17.71 9.72
CA ILE A 122 -21.94 -18.88 10.51
C ILE A 122 -22.77 -18.99 11.80
N VAL A 123 -22.95 -17.87 12.51
CA VAL A 123 -23.59 -17.87 13.84
C VAL A 123 -25.12 -17.79 13.72
N SER A 124 -25.62 -16.95 12.82
CA SER A 124 -27.05 -16.67 12.71
C SER A 124 -27.72 -17.31 11.50
N GLY A 125 -26.95 -17.98 10.61
CA GLY A 125 -27.49 -18.66 9.43
C GLY A 125 -28.09 -17.73 8.36
N TYR A 126 -27.72 -16.45 8.37
CA TYR A 126 -28.16 -15.49 7.37
C TYR A 126 -27.61 -15.81 5.98
N SER A 127 -28.36 -15.44 4.95
CA SER A 127 -27.90 -15.57 3.57
C SER A 127 -26.78 -14.56 3.26
N GLU A 128 -26.04 -14.81 2.18
CA GLU A 128 -25.02 -13.87 1.68
C GLU A 128 -25.66 -12.51 1.32
N GLN A 129 -26.88 -12.54 0.78
CA GLN A 129 -27.59 -11.32 0.40
C GLN A 129 -27.97 -10.48 1.62
N ASP A 130 -28.55 -11.10 2.65
CA ASP A 130 -28.93 -10.40 3.90
C ASP A 130 -27.70 -9.75 4.52
N MET A 131 -26.56 -10.46 4.54
CA MET A 131 -25.35 -9.96 5.14
C MET A 131 -24.64 -8.89 4.28
N ASN A 132 -24.86 -8.86 2.98
CA ASN A 132 -24.43 -7.75 2.14
C ASN A 132 -25.18 -6.47 2.52
N GLU A 133 -26.52 -6.54 2.64
CA GLU A 133 -27.35 -5.42 3.06
C GLU A 133 -26.94 -4.89 4.44
N VAL A 134 -26.73 -5.78 5.43
CA VAL A 134 -26.25 -5.39 6.75
C VAL A 134 -24.87 -4.73 6.71
N SER A 135 -23.95 -5.29 5.92
CA SER A 135 -22.58 -4.72 5.80
C SER A 135 -22.59 -3.33 5.17
N ASP A 136 -23.59 -3.00 4.35
CA ASP A 136 -23.71 -1.69 3.72
C ASP A 136 -24.27 -0.62 4.65
N LEU A 137 -24.86 -1.02 5.79
CA LEU A 137 -25.22 -0.11 6.88
C LEU A 137 -23.98 0.43 7.62
N ILE A 138 -22.81 -0.20 7.47
CA ILE A 138 -21.56 0.22 8.11
C ILE A 138 -20.98 1.42 7.35
N PRO A 139 -20.87 2.61 7.97
CA PRO A 139 -20.37 3.79 7.32
C PRO A 139 -18.92 3.65 6.83
N SER A 140 -18.63 4.29 5.72
CA SER A 140 -17.27 4.43 5.21
C SER A 140 -16.98 5.88 4.86
N GLN A 141 -15.82 6.38 5.25
CA GLN A 141 -15.40 7.75 4.97
C GLN A 141 -14.02 7.75 4.33
N TYR A 142 -13.88 8.41 3.19
CA TYR A 142 -12.63 8.48 2.42
C TYR A 142 -11.99 7.10 2.14
N GLY A 143 -12.82 6.09 1.83
CA GLY A 143 -12.36 4.72 1.56
C GLY A 143 -12.00 3.89 2.80
N LYS A 144 -12.12 4.46 4.00
CA LYS A 144 -11.92 3.73 5.27
C LYS A 144 -13.27 3.33 5.86
N VAL A 145 -13.43 2.04 6.09
CA VAL A 145 -14.59 1.49 6.78
C VAL A 145 -14.46 1.78 8.29
N ARG A 146 -15.54 2.23 8.91
CA ARG A 146 -15.59 2.46 10.38
C ARG A 146 -15.45 1.14 11.12
N LYS A 147 -14.89 1.19 12.33
CA LYS A 147 -14.92 0.05 13.23
C LYS A 147 -16.36 -0.25 13.67
N LEU A 148 -16.62 -1.49 14.06
CA LEU A 148 -17.98 -1.94 14.40
C LEU A 148 -18.61 -1.13 15.53
N GLU A 149 -17.84 -0.73 16.54
CA GLU A 149 -18.34 0.11 17.64
C GLU A 149 -18.68 1.52 17.16
N GLU A 150 -17.76 2.16 16.42
CA GLU A 150 -17.97 3.47 15.83
C GLU A 150 -19.17 3.47 14.86
N ALA A 151 -19.31 2.41 14.07
CA ALA A 151 -20.42 2.24 13.14
C ALA A 151 -21.78 2.14 13.86
N ALA A 152 -21.82 1.46 15.01
CA ALA A 152 -23.02 1.37 15.82
C ALA A 152 -23.40 2.71 16.50
N GLU A 153 -22.43 3.58 16.75
CA GLU A 153 -22.67 4.93 17.26
C GLU A 153 -23.14 5.90 16.15
N GLU A 154 -22.58 5.78 14.94
CA GLU A 154 -22.84 6.68 13.82
C GLU A 154 -24.12 6.32 13.02
N SER A 155 -24.50 5.03 12.97
CA SER A 155 -25.63 4.53 12.18
C SER A 155 -26.74 3.95 13.07
N GLU A 156 -27.87 4.63 13.15
CA GLU A 156 -29.03 4.15 13.91
C GLU A 156 -29.56 2.80 13.44
N THR A 157 -29.56 2.58 12.11
CA THR A 157 -30.01 1.33 11.51
C THR A 157 -29.08 0.17 11.83
N PHE A 158 -27.76 0.39 11.76
CA PHE A 158 -26.78 -0.60 12.16
C PHE A 158 -26.81 -0.87 13.67
N ASN A 159 -27.01 0.15 14.49
CA ASN A 159 -27.20 0.01 15.94
C ASN A 159 -28.42 -0.85 16.28
N ALA A 160 -29.55 -0.62 15.61
CA ALA A 160 -30.75 -1.43 15.82
C ALA A 160 -30.49 -2.91 15.46
N TRP A 161 -29.82 -3.15 14.32
CA TRP A 161 -29.44 -4.49 13.91
C TRP A 161 -28.48 -5.15 14.91
N SER A 162 -27.46 -4.44 15.38
CA SER A 162 -26.45 -4.96 16.32
C SER A 162 -27.06 -5.36 17.67
N LYS A 163 -28.06 -4.62 18.14
CA LYS A 163 -28.83 -4.94 19.38
C LYS A 163 -29.71 -6.18 19.19
N ALA A 164 -30.36 -6.31 18.04
CA ALA A 164 -31.18 -7.47 17.70
C ALA A 164 -30.36 -8.75 17.49
N ASN A 165 -29.11 -8.60 17.03
CA ASN A 165 -28.18 -9.70 16.74
C ASN A 165 -26.92 -9.63 17.63
N LYS A 166 -27.12 -9.48 18.93
CA LYS A 166 -26.05 -9.19 19.90
C LYS A 166 -24.92 -10.23 19.87
N GLU A 167 -25.23 -11.53 19.81
CA GLU A 167 -24.22 -12.58 19.78
C GLU A 167 -23.33 -12.46 18.55
N CYS A 168 -23.91 -12.29 17.35
CA CYS A 168 -23.19 -12.08 16.11
C CYS A 168 -22.29 -10.82 16.18
N PHE A 169 -22.83 -9.72 16.69
CA PHE A 169 -22.11 -8.47 16.85
C PHE A 169 -20.93 -8.59 17.83
N ASP A 170 -21.12 -9.22 18.98
CA ASP A 170 -20.09 -9.39 20.01
C ASP A 170 -18.95 -10.29 19.51
N ILE A 171 -19.26 -11.34 18.73
CA ILE A 171 -18.24 -12.20 18.09
C ILE A 171 -17.50 -11.40 17.02
N SER A 172 -18.21 -10.65 16.18
CA SER A 172 -17.61 -9.82 15.14
C SER A 172 -16.61 -8.81 15.69
N ARG A 173 -16.94 -8.16 16.81
CA ARG A 173 -16.04 -7.22 17.51
C ARG A 173 -14.75 -7.89 17.99
N LYS A 174 -14.82 -9.12 18.46
CA LYS A 174 -13.64 -9.87 18.91
C LYS A 174 -12.75 -10.30 17.74
N LEU A 175 -13.32 -10.48 16.56
CA LEU A 175 -12.59 -10.87 15.34
C LEU A 175 -12.04 -9.68 14.55
N GLU A 176 -12.63 -8.49 14.73
CA GLU A 176 -12.23 -7.29 14.00
C GLU A 176 -10.74 -6.95 14.22
N GLY A 177 -10.03 -6.76 13.12
CA GLY A 177 -8.60 -6.45 13.15
C GLY A 177 -7.67 -7.66 13.32
N LEU A 178 -8.19 -8.86 13.59
CA LEU A 178 -7.35 -10.06 13.60
C LEU A 178 -6.85 -10.39 12.20
N ILE A 179 -5.70 -11.04 12.13
CA ILE A 179 -5.10 -11.46 10.86
C ILE A 179 -5.91 -12.63 10.29
N LYS A 180 -6.49 -12.44 9.10
CA LYS A 180 -7.20 -13.48 8.36
C LYS A 180 -6.23 -14.40 7.63
N ASN A 181 -5.31 -13.81 6.90
CA ASN A 181 -4.27 -14.51 6.14
C ASN A 181 -3.08 -13.61 5.87
N THR A 182 -2.01 -14.22 5.41
CA THR A 182 -0.82 -13.54 4.95
C THR A 182 -0.69 -13.67 3.45
N GLY A 183 -0.10 -12.68 2.82
CA GLY A 183 0.20 -12.67 1.39
C GLY A 183 1.54 -12.01 1.13
N VAL A 184 1.93 -11.99 -0.11
CA VAL A 184 3.11 -11.25 -0.55
C VAL A 184 2.61 -9.95 -1.17
N HIS A 185 3.22 -8.83 -0.78
CA HIS A 185 2.88 -7.53 -1.32
C HIS A 185 3.02 -7.52 -2.85
N ALA A 186 2.07 -6.89 -3.54
CA ALA A 186 2.05 -6.89 -5.00
C ALA A 186 3.23 -6.15 -5.62
N SER A 187 3.75 -5.13 -4.95
CA SER A 187 4.77 -4.22 -5.48
C SER A 187 6.13 -4.33 -4.78
N GLY A 188 6.20 -4.91 -3.60
CA GLY A 188 7.45 -4.94 -2.82
C GLY A 188 7.96 -6.32 -2.48
#